data_f3e82ab8f7fba7faa854200e0ba35bd4
#
_entry.id   f3e82ab8f7fba7faa854200e0ba35bd4
#
_cell.length_a   1.000
_cell.length_b   1.000
_cell.length_c   1.000
_cell.angle_alpha   90.00
_cell.angle_beta   90.00
_cell.angle_gamma   90.00
#
_symmetry.space_group_name_H-M   'P 1'
#
loop_
_entity.id
_entity.type
_entity.pdbx_description
1 polymer ?
#
loop_
_entity_poly.entity_id
_entity_poly.type
_entity_poly.pdbx_seq_one_letter_code
_entity_poly.pdbx_strand_id
1 'polypeptide(L)'
;MAVLIGLSLRVAMVPVQQLLPKADPVLGLAASGVACLIALGIYTLLVRLGEDRWPGELALKPAAGQLAIGLGLGSAMFAAVMAILIGAGLYSFEWHGAAPAWRGAGLAMQSAVVEELLVRGVILRLLWRAFGPAVAFAASAALFGLGHAFNPGATVMSVVCIALEAGIMLGALYALTGRLWMSIGVHAAWNFTQGYVFGAAVSGGDFGPSLARSVANGDASLWLIGGEFGPEASLPALLVCGAVGVVTLWLAVRARRFGKEATAE
;
A
#
# COMPACT_ATOMS: atom_id res chain seq x y z
N MET A 1 -20.10 7.16 9.44
CA MET A 1 -19.86 5.78 8.98
C MET A 1 -18.38 5.53 8.61
N ALA A 2 -17.77 6.29 7.70
CA ALA A 2 -16.36 6.10 7.30
C ALA A 2 -15.35 6.12 8.47
N VAL A 3 -15.51 7.05 9.42
CA VAL A 3 -14.65 7.14 10.62
C VAL A 3 -14.81 5.93 11.53
N LEU A 4 -16.03 5.41 11.68
CA LEU A 4 -16.30 4.20 12.48
C LEU A 4 -15.72 2.95 11.80
N ILE A 5 -15.75 2.87 10.48
CA ILE A 5 -15.14 1.79 9.71
C ILE A 5 -13.61 1.83 9.87
N GLY A 6 -13.00 3.00 9.72
CA GLY A 6 -11.55 3.16 9.90
C GLY A 6 -11.09 2.83 11.31
N LEU A 7 -11.84 3.28 12.31
CA LEU A 7 -11.54 3.01 13.72
C LEU A 7 -11.72 1.53 14.07
N SER A 8 -12.81 0.90 13.60
CA SER A 8 -13.06 -0.53 13.85
C SER A 8 -12.06 -1.43 13.11
N LEU A 9 -11.62 -1.06 11.90
CA LEU A 9 -10.55 -1.79 11.22
C LEU A 9 -9.22 -1.68 11.96
N ARG A 10 -8.83 -0.50 12.45
CA ARG A 10 -7.61 -0.34 13.27
C ARG A 10 -7.74 -1.03 14.62
N VAL A 11 -8.85 -0.89 15.31
CA VAL A 11 -9.08 -1.51 16.64
C VAL A 11 -9.12 -3.04 16.54
N ALA A 12 -9.65 -3.62 15.46
CA ALA A 12 -9.63 -5.06 15.25
C ALA A 12 -8.22 -5.62 14.98
N MET A 13 -7.29 -4.78 14.51
CA MET A 13 -5.95 -5.20 14.08
C MET A 13 -4.88 -5.07 15.16
N VAL A 14 -4.97 -4.06 16.02
CA VAL A 14 -3.99 -3.83 17.10
C VAL A 14 -3.92 -5.00 18.09
N PRO A 15 -5.03 -5.59 18.58
CA PRO A 15 -4.97 -6.70 19.52
C PRO A 15 -4.32 -7.96 18.92
N VAL A 16 -4.52 -8.23 17.63
CA VAL A 16 -3.95 -9.43 16.99
C VAL A 16 -2.43 -9.34 16.91
N GLN A 17 -1.88 -8.16 16.62
CA GLN A 17 -0.43 -7.93 16.61
C GLN A 17 0.19 -7.98 18.01
N GLN A 18 -0.56 -7.58 19.05
CA GLN A 18 -0.07 -7.53 20.42
C GLN A 18 -0.24 -8.86 21.18
N LEU A 19 -1.27 -9.65 20.84
CA LEU A 19 -1.60 -10.91 21.49
C LEU A 19 -0.81 -12.12 20.96
N LEU A 20 -0.18 -11.98 19.78
CA LEU A 20 0.60 -13.08 19.22
C LEU A 20 2.02 -13.06 19.78
N PRO A 21 2.54 -14.24 20.18
CA PRO A 21 3.92 -14.35 20.62
C PRO A 21 4.84 -13.83 19.51
N LYS A 22 5.68 -12.84 19.83
CA LYS A 22 6.74 -12.37 18.93
C LYS A 22 7.75 -13.47 18.58
N ALA A 23 7.58 -14.67 19.13
CA ALA A 23 8.52 -15.78 19.08
C ALA A 23 8.29 -16.76 17.93
N ASP A 24 7.07 -16.86 17.36
CA ASP A 24 6.80 -17.78 16.25
C ASP A 24 6.39 -17.01 14.97
N PRO A 25 7.30 -16.95 13.98
CA PRO A 25 7.04 -16.22 12.74
C PRO A 25 5.90 -16.82 11.88
N VAL A 26 5.69 -18.14 11.94
CA VAL A 26 4.62 -18.82 11.18
C VAL A 26 3.26 -18.49 11.79
N LEU A 27 3.18 -18.49 13.12
CA LEU A 27 1.97 -18.08 13.83
C LEU A 27 1.66 -16.60 13.54
N GLY A 28 2.68 -15.74 13.44
CA GLY A 28 2.53 -14.34 13.05
C GLY A 28 1.93 -14.16 11.67
N LEU A 29 2.37 -14.93 10.67
CA LEU A 29 1.79 -14.91 9.33
C LEU A 29 0.33 -15.39 9.32
N ALA A 30 0.05 -16.51 10.00
CA ALA A 30 -1.31 -17.06 10.11
C ALA A 30 -2.28 -16.03 10.74
N ALA A 31 -1.83 -15.37 11.79
CA ALA A 31 -2.61 -14.32 12.44
C ALA A 31 -2.83 -13.09 11.57
N SER A 32 -1.83 -12.67 10.80
CA SER A 32 -1.99 -11.60 9.80
C SER A 32 -3.03 -12.01 8.75
N GLY A 33 -3.02 -13.28 8.31
CA GLY A 33 -4.04 -13.83 7.41
C GLY A 33 -5.45 -13.77 8.01
N VAL A 34 -5.61 -14.22 9.26
CA VAL A 34 -6.88 -14.13 9.99
C VAL A 34 -7.34 -12.69 10.14
N ALA A 35 -6.44 -11.77 10.50
CA ALA A 35 -6.75 -10.34 10.59
C ALA A 35 -7.23 -9.75 9.26
N CYS A 36 -6.61 -10.13 8.14
CA CYS A 36 -7.07 -9.74 6.81
C CYS A 36 -8.46 -10.27 6.50
N LEU A 37 -8.75 -11.53 6.81
CA LEU A 37 -10.08 -12.11 6.61
C LEU A 37 -11.15 -11.42 7.46
N ILE A 38 -10.82 -11.09 8.72
CA ILE A 38 -11.70 -10.32 9.60
C ILE A 38 -11.95 -8.93 9.01
N ALA A 39 -10.91 -8.23 8.54
CA ALA A 39 -11.04 -6.90 7.94
C ALA A 39 -11.92 -6.92 6.69
N LEU A 40 -11.73 -7.90 5.79
CA LEU A 40 -12.56 -8.11 4.61
C LEU A 40 -14.02 -8.42 4.99
N GLY A 41 -14.22 -9.25 6.01
CA GLY A 41 -15.54 -9.59 6.56
C GLY A 41 -16.26 -8.38 7.16
N ILE A 42 -15.58 -7.60 7.99
CA ILE A 42 -16.10 -6.37 8.58
C ILE A 42 -16.46 -5.37 7.49
N TYR A 43 -15.58 -5.13 6.53
CA TYR A 43 -15.85 -4.24 5.40
C TYR A 43 -17.10 -4.69 4.64
N THR A 44 -17.18 -5.98 4.29
CA THR A 44 -18.33 -6.55 3.58
C THR A 44 -19.63 -6.36 4.35
N LEU A 45 -19.62 -6.63 5.67
CA LEU A 45 -20.77 -6.46 6.54
C LEU A 45 -21.21 -4.99 6.61
N LEU A 46 -20.29 -4.07 6.77
CA LEU A 46 -20.58 -2.64 6.85
C LEU A 46 -21.14 -2.06 5.54
N VAL A 47 -20.62 -2.51 4.38
CA VAL A 47 -21.17 -2.17 3.08
C VAL A 47 -22.57 -2.77 2.91
N ARG A 48 -22.75 -4.03 3.31
CA ARG A 48 -24.05 -4.72 3.23
C ARG A 48 -25.13 -4.05 4.08
N LEU A 49 -24.79 -3.69 5.31
CA LEU A 49 -25.73 -3.06 6.25
C LEU A 49 -25.93 -1.55 6.00
N GLY A 50 -24.87 -0.86 5.57
CA GLY A 50 -24.91 0.59 5.43
C GLY A 50 -25.26 1.09 4.04
N GLU A 51 -25.07 0.28 3.00
CA GLU A 51 -25.32 0.66 1.60
C GLU A 51 -26.30 -0.29 0.89
N ASP A 52 -26.78 -1.32 1.58
CA ASP A 52 -27.70 -2.37 1.08
C ASP A 52 -27.26 -3.03 -0.25
N ARG A 53 -25.95 -3.23 -0.41
CA ARG A 53 -25.34 -3.86 -1.58
C ARG A 53 -24.23 -4.84 -1.21
N TRP A 54 -23.86 -5.73 -2.10
CA TRP A 54 -22.61 -6.48 -1.99
C TRP A 54 -21.43 -5.62 -2.49
N PRO A 55 -20.24 -5.70 -1.84
CA PRO A 55 -19.07 -4.94 -2.27
C PRO A 55 -18.50 -5.51 -3.57
N GLY A 56 -18.94 -5.00 -4.71
CA GLY A 56 -18.45 -5.38 -6.02
C GLY A 56 -16.93 -5.19 -6.16
N GLU A 57 -16.38 -4.23 -5.44
CA GLU A 57 -14.94 -3.96 -5.36
C GLU A 57 -14.13 -5.13 -4.75
N LEU A 58 -14.79 -6.09 -4.07
CA LEU A 58 -14.23 -7.33 -3.55
C LEU A 58 -14.65 -8.58 -4.35
N ALA A 59 -15.23 -8.44 -5.54
CA ALA A 59 -15.62 -9.58 -6.35
C ALA A 59 -14.46 -10.58 -6.58
N LEU A 60 -14.69 -11.86 -6.31
CA LEU A 60 -13.64 -12.88 -6.27
C LEU A 60 -13.20 -13.37 -7.66
N LYS A 61 -14.08 -13.29 -8.67
CA LYS A 61 -13.78 -13.80 -10.02
C LYS A 61 -12.47 -13.24 -10.61
N PRO A 62 -12.18 -11.92 -10.56
CA PRO A 62 -10.90 -11.36 -11.04
C PRO A 62 -9.78 -11.40 -10.00
N ALA A 63 -10.02 -11.78 -8.74
CA ALA A 63 -9.12 -11.58 -7.63
C ALA A 63 -7.73 -12.19 -7.85
N ALA A 64 -7.66 -13.47 -8.22
CA ALA A 64 -6.38 -14.17 -8.40
C ALA A 64 -5.51 -13.53 -9.48
N GLY A 65 -6.10 -13.20 -10.65
CA GLY A 65 -5.35 -12.56 -11.73
C GLY A 65 -4.90 -11.14 -11.38
N GLN A 66 -5.78 -10.35 -10.74
CA GLN A 66 -5.45 -8.98 -10.33
C GLN A 66 -4.40 -8.96 -9.21
N LEU A 67 -4.47 -9.86 -8.24
CA LEU A 67 -3.44 -10.02 -7.21
C LEU A 67 -2.10 -10.43 -7.85
N ALA A 68 -2.09 -11.40 -8.75
CA ALA A 68 -0.84 -11.85 -9.40
C ALA A 68 -0.17 -10.72 -10.20
N ILE A 69 -0.95 -9.97 -11.00
CA ILE A 69 -0.45 -8.80 -11.74
C ILE A 69 0.04 -7.74 -10.76
N GLY A 70 -0.74 -7.46 -9.70
CA GLY A 70 -0.37 -6.48 -8.68
C GLY A 70 0.93 -6.86 -7.95
N LEU A 71 1.07 -8.12 -7.53
CA LEU A 71 2.28 -8.61 -6.89
C LEU A 71 3.51 -8.46 -7.80
N GLY A 72 3.38 -8.85 -9.08
CA GLY A 72 4.47 -8.68 -10.05
C GLY A 72 4.83 -7.22 -10.28
N LEU A 73 3.82 -6.35 -10.45
CA LEU A 73 4.01 -4.92 -10.69
C LEU A 73 4.66 -4.23 -9.49
N GLY A 74 4.15 -4.45 -8.27
CA GLY A 74 4.69 -3.82 -7.06
C GLY A 74 6.15 -4.23 -6.79
N SER A 75 6.47 -5.53 -6.97
CA SER A 75 7.85 -6.01 -6.84
C SER A 75 8.77 -5.40 -7.91
N ALA A 76 8.33 -5.35 -9.16
CA ALA A 76 9.12 -4.78 -10.25
C ALA A 76 9.36 -3.27 -10.07
N MET A 77 8.35 -2.54 -9.63
CA MET A 77 8.47 -1.10 -9.36
C MET A 77 9.47 -0.82 -8.25
N PHE A 78 9.36 -1.52 -7.11
CA PHE A 78 10.30 -1.29 -6.02
C PHE A 78 11.72 -1.74 -6.38
N ALA A 79 11.87 -2.86 -7.08
CA ALA A 79 13.17 -3.28 -7.60
C ALA A 79 13.79 -2.25 -8.56
N ALA A 80 12.98 -1.59 -9.39
CA ALA A 80 13.45 -0.49 -10.26
C ALA A 80 13.92 0.73 -9.44
N VAL A 81 13.19 1.10 -8.38
CA VAL A 81 13.62 2.17 -7.46
C VAL A 81 14.98 1.85 -6.86
N MET A 82 15.15 0.64 -6.30
CA MET A 82 16.42 0.25 -5.69
C MET A 82 17.54 0.11 -6.72
N ALA A 83 17.25 -0.35 -7.93
CA ALA A 83 18.23 -0.38 -9.02
C ALA A 83 18.76 1.03 -9.36
N ILE A 84 17.89 2.03 -9.40
CA ILE A 84 18.27 3.44 -9.60
C ILE A 84 19.10 3.93 -8.41
N LEU A 85 18.66 3.71 -7.19
CA LEU A 85 19.32 4.20 -5.98
C LEU A 85 20.70 3.56 -5.79
N ILE A 86 20.83 2.25 -6.00
CA ILE A 86 22.08 1.52 -5.89
C ILE A 86 23.01 1.90 -7.06
N GLY A 87 22.47 1.94 -8.28
CA GLY A 87 23.25 2.29 -9.48
C GLY A 87 23.81 3.72 -9.45
N ALA A 88 23.11 4.64 -8.76
CA ALA A 88 23.57 6.01 -8.53
C ALA A 88 24.50 6.16 -7.31
N GLY A 89 24.80 5.09 -6.57
CA GLY A 89 25.62 5.14 -5.36
C GLY A 89 24.93 5.80 -4.17
N LEU A 90 23.59 5.95 -4.23
CA LEU A 90 22.79 6.56 -3.16
C LEU A 90 22.43 5.57 -2.05
N TYR A 91 22.47 4.27 -2.36
CA TYR A 91 22.29 3.16 -1.43
C TYR A 91 23.38 2.12 -1.63
N SER A 92 23.89 1.56 -0.54
CA SER A 92 24.65 0.31 -0.55
C SER A 92 23.69 -0.88 -0.47
N PHE A 93 24.10 -2.03 -0.99
CA PHE A 93 23.35 -3.28 -0.96
C PHE A 93 24.26 -4.42 -0.55
N GLU A 94 23.92 -5.10 0.53
CA GLU A 94 24.67 -6.25 1.03
C GLU A 94 23.73 -7.45 1.16
N TRP A 95 24.03 -8.51 0.42
CA TRP A 95 23.24 -9.74 0.45
C TRP A 95 23.63 -10.61 1.66
N HIS A 96 22.64 -10.96 2.50
CA HIS A 96 22.86 -11.79 3.69
C HIS A 96 22.48 -13.26 3.48
N GLY A 97 21.72 -13.58 2.43
CA GLY A 97 21.25 -14.93 2.16
C GLY A 97 19.84 -15.20 2.72
N ALA A 98 19.56 -16.49 2.93
CA ALA A 98 18.22 -16.92 3.33
C ALA A 98 17.83 -16.40 4.73
N ALA A 99 16.63 -15.81 4.81
CA ALA A 99 16.01 -15.37 6.05
C ALA A 99 14.53 -15.77 6.06
N PRO A 100 13.89 -15.97 7.23
CA PRO A 100 12.47 -16.27 7.31
C PRO A 100 11.62 -15.11 6.81
N ALA A 101 10.79 -15.32 5.78
CA ALA A 101 9.95 -14.30 5.16
C ALA A 101 8.64 -14.01 5.92
N TRP A 102 8.30 -14.84 6.89
CA TRP A 102 6.95 -14.90 7.47
C TRP A 102 6.49 -13.57 8.09
N ARG A 103 7.36 -12.91 8.87
CA ARG A 103 7.04 -11.62 9.49
C ARG A 103 6.84 -10.53 8.42
N GLY A 104 7.77 -10.40 7.49
CA GLY A 104 7.67 -9.41 6.41
C GLY A 104 6.43 -9.62 5.55
N ALA A 105 6.14 -10.89 5.19
CA ALA A 105 4.94 -11.23 4.43
C ALA A 105 3.65 -10.91 5.19
N GLY A 106 3.60 -11.22 6.49
CA GLY A 106 2.43 -10.92 7.33
C GLY A 106 2.18 -9.43 7.44
N LEU A 107 3.21 -8.62 7.72
CA LEU A 107 3.11 -7.16 7.82
C LEU A 107 2.70 -6.54 6.49
N ALA A 108 3.34 -6.92 5.38
CA ALA A 108 3.04 -6.42 4.05
C ALA A 108 1.60 -6.72 3.61
N MET A 109 1.14 -7.95 3.82
CA MET A 109 -0.23 -8.36 3.51
C MET A 109 -1.24 -7.58 4.35
N GLN A 110 -0.98 -7.46 5.65
CA GLN A 110 -1.90 -6.83 6.59
C GLN A 110 -2.02 -5.33 6.34
N SER A 111 -0.91 -4.60 6.20
CA SER A 111 -0.93 -3.17 5.88
C SER A 111 -1.67 -2.91 4.57
N ALA A 112 -1.35 -3.67 3.51
CA ALA A 112 -1.98 -3.50 2.22
C ALA A 112 -3.50 -3.74 2.26
N VAL A 113 -3.96 -4.83 2.86
CA VAL A 113 -5.40 -5.13 2.92
C VAL A 113 -6.16 -4.05 3.68
N VAL A 114 -5.68 -3.67 4.87
CA VAL A 114 -6.40 -2.71 5.72
C VAL A 114 -6.41 -1.31 5.14
N GLU A 115 -5.26 -0.87 4.65
CA GLU A 115 -5.15 0.47 4.10
C GLU A 115 -5.91 0.61 2.79
N GLU A 116 -5.89 -0.39 1.90
CA GLU A 116 -6.67 -0.35 0.67
C GLU A 116 -8.18 -0.42 0.93
N LEU A 117 -8.63 -1.23 1.90
CA LEU A 117 -10.04 -1.22 2.32
C LEU A 117 -10.47 0.15 2.84
N LEU A 118 -9.65 0.77 3.69
CA LEU A 118 -9.96 2.08 4.27
C LEU A 118 -9.90 3.19 3.21
N VAL A 119 -8.78 3.28 2.48
CA VAL A 119 -8.52 4.44 1.63
C VAL A 119 -9.26 4.33 0.30
N ARG A 120 -9.21 3.18 -0.38
CA ARG A 120 -9.86 3.00 -1.69
C ARG A 120 -11.29 2.52 -1.55
N GLY A 121 -11.51 1.52 -0.69
CA GLY A 121 -12.84 0.96 -0.46
C GLY A 121 -13.82 1.91 0.22
N VAL A 122 -13.33 2.77 1.12
CA VAL A 122 -14.20 3.70 1.88
C VAL A 122 -13.98 5.14 1.41
N ILE A 123 -12.79 5.72 1.68
CA ILE A 123 -12.57 7.17 1.53
C ILE A 123 -12.69 7.59 0.07
N LEU A 124 -11.87 7.05 -0.81
CA LEU A 124 -11.86 7.39 -2.24
C LEU A 124 -13.25 7.14 -2.87
N ARG A 125 -13.81 5.96 -2.65
CA ARG A 125 -15.09 5.58 -3.25
C ARG A 125 -16.24 6.47 -2.77
N LEU A 126 -16.36 6.77 -1.49
CA LEU A 126 -17.44 7.61 -0.97
C LEU A 126 -17.27 9.07 -1.37
N LEU A 127 -16.04 9.60 -1.36
CA LEU A 127 -15.77 10.94 -1.86
C LEU A 127 -16.03 11.06 -3.37
N TRP A 128 -15.73 10.01 -4.13
CA TRP A 128 -16.01 9.99 -5.56
C TRP A 128 -17.51 10.09 -5.84
N ARG A 129 -18.32 9.32 -5.13
CA ARG A 129 -19.79 9.38 -5.26
C ARG A 129 -20.37 10.74 -4.85
N ALA A 130 -19.80 11.38 -3.83
CA ALA A 130 -20.31 12.63 -3.28
C ALA A 130 -19.83 13.86 -4.07
N PHE A 131 -18.56 13.91 -4.47
CA PHE A 131 -17.89 15.12 -4.95
C PHE A 131 -17.20 14.94 -6.32
N GLY A 132 -17.26 13.76 -6.89
CA GLY A 132 -16.60 13.43 -8.15
C GLY A 132 -15.12 13.04 -8.01
N PRO A 133 -14.49 12.58 -9.12
CA PRO A 133 -13.18 11.95 -9.07
C PRO A 133 -12.05 12.90 -8.64
N ALA A 134 -12.03 14.14 -9.10
CA ALA A 134 -10.95 15.08 -8.78
C ALA A 134 -10.81 15.33 -7.28
N VAL A 135 -11.92 15.64 -6.60
CA VAL A 135 -11.94 15.86 -5.15
C VAL A 135 -11.60 14.57 -4.41
N ALA A 136 -12.13 13.43 -4.87
CA ALA A 136 -11.89 12.13 -4.27
C ALA A 136 -10.41 11.76 -4.29
N PHE A 137 -9.74 11.89 -5.44
CA PHE A 137 -8.32 11.62 -5.57
C PHE A 137 -7.47 12.54 -4.71
N ALA A 138 -7.70 13.86 -4.80
CA ALA A 138 -6.94 14.84 -4.03
C ALA A 138 -7.08 14.62 -2.52
N ALA A 139 -8.32 14.49 -2.03
CA ALA A 139 -8.56 14.31 -0.60
C ALA A 139 -8.10 12.94 -0.06
N SER A 140 -8.36 11.84 -0.80
CA SER A 140 -7.91 10.53 -0.35
C SER A 140 -6.38 10.39 -0.37
N ALA A 141 -5.71 10.97 -1.35
CA ALA A 141 -4.25 10.99 -1.43
C ALA A 141 -3.65 11.82 -0.28
N ALA A 142 -4.18 13.01 -0.01
CA ALA A 142 -3.75 13.84 1.12
C ALA A 142 -3.95 13.12 2.46
N LEU A 143 -5.11 12.49 2.67
CA LEU A 143 -5.39 11.73 3.89
C LEU A 143 -4.49 10.50 4.02
N PHE A 144 -4.13 9.86 2.92
CA PHE A 144 -3.20 8.74 2.94
C PHE A 144 -1.80 9.17 3.37
N GLY A 145 -1.26 10.24 2.78
CA GLY A 145 0.03 10.82 3.19
C GLY A 145 0.01 11.28 4.65
N LEU A 146 -1.02 12.03 5.05
CA LEU A 146 -1.17 12.50 6.43
C LEU A 146 -1.28 11.35 7.45
N GLY A 147 -1.86 10.21 7.05
CA GLY A 147 -1.89 9.01 7.88
C GLY A 147 -0.50 8.47 8.27
N HIS A 148 0.53 8.81 7.48
CA HIS A 148 1.92 8.43 7.71
C HIS A 148 2.75 9.50 8.46
N ALA A 149 2.17 10.66 8.79
CA ALA A 149 2.88 11.77 9.41
C ALA A 149 3.42 11.45 10.83
N PHE A 150 2.90 10.42 11.47
CA PHE A 150 3.32 9.98 12.81
C PHE A 150 4.22 8.75 12.79
N ASN A 151 4.62 8.29 11.62
CA ASN A 151 5.55 7.17 11.49
C ASN A 151 6.98 7.60 11.85
N PRO A 152 7.84 6.68 12.32
CA PRO A 152 9.25 6.98 12.59
C PRO A 152 9.93 7.60 11.36
N GLY A 153 10.75 8.63 11.58
CA GLY A 153 11.46 9.32 10.49
C GLY A 153 10.58 10.10 9.50
N ALA A 154 9.28 10.26 9.79
CA ALA A 154 8.37 11.01 8.92
C ALA A 154 8.77 12.49 8.82
N THR A 155 8.74 13.00 7.61
CA THR A 155 8.98 14.41 7.28
C THR A 155 7.83 14.93 6.41
N VAL A 156 7.73 16.25 6.24
CA VAL A 156 6.76 16.81 5.28
C VAL A 156 6.97 16.24 3.88
N MET A 157 8.25 16.04 3.50
CA MET A 157 8.61 15.43 2.22
C MET A 157 8.05 14.01 2.09
N SER A 158 8.28 13.13 3.10
CA SER A 158 7.78 11.75 3.05
C SER A 158 6.25 11.70 2.98
N VAL A 159 5.56 12.56 3.72
CA VAL A 159 4.10 12.68 3.67
C VAL A 159 3.61 13.06 2.26
N VAL A 160 4.27 14.02 1.61
CA VAL A 160 3.96 14.44 0.24
C VAL A 160 4.28 13.33 -0.77
N CYS A 161 5.44 12.69 -0.65
CA CYS A 161 5.81 11.55 -1.50
C CYS A 161 4.75 10.44 -1.41
N ILE A 162 4.41 9.97 -0.22
CA ILE A 162 3.40 8.92 -0.02
C ILE A 162 2.03 9.33 -0.58
N ALA A 163 1.63 10.60 -0.41
CA ALA A 163 0.38 11.09 -0.99
C ALA A 163 0.36 11.01 -2.52
N LEU A 164 1.45 11.42 -3.17
CA LEU A 164 1.54 11.45 -4.62
C LEU A 164 1.77 10.06 -5.22
N GLU A 165 2.66 9.28 -4.62
CA GLU A 165 3.03 7.94 -5.09
C GLU A 165 1.91 6.94 -4.84
N ALA A 166 1.77 6.53 -3.60
CA ALA A 166 0.80 5.53 -3.23
C ALA A 166 -0.62 6.08 -3.27
N GLY A 167 -0.85 7.29 -2.75
CA GLY A 167 -2.18 7.91 -2.72
C GLY A 167 -2.84 7.98 -4.09
N ILE A 168 -2.15 8.50 -5.10
CA ILE A 168 -2.68 8.65 -6.46
C ILE A 168 -2.54 7.35 -7.25
N MET A 169 -1.38 6.71 -7.27
CA MET A 169 -1.12 5.54 -8.11
C MET A 169 -2.02 4.35 -7.75
N LEU A 170 -2.14 3.98 -6.47
CA LEU A 170 -3.03 2.90 -6.05
C LEU A 170 -4.51 3.27 -6.25
N GLY A 171 -4.87 4.55 -6.11
CA GLY A 171 -6.19 5.06 -6.48
C GLY A 171 -6.47 4.90 -7.97
N ALA A 172 -5.47 5.12 -8.84
CA ALA A 172 -5.58 4.93 -10.28
C ALA A 172 -5.80 3.46 -10.66
N LEU A 173 -5.12 2.52 -9.99
CA LEU A 173 -5.33 1.08 -10.17
C LEU A 173 -6.75 0.66 -9.77
N TYR A 174 -7.25 1.21 -8.66
CA TYR A 174 -8.64 1.02 -8.27
C TYR A 174 -9.61 1.60 -9.30
N ALA A 175 -9.39 2.82 -9.78
CA ALA A 175 -10.22 3.43 -10.82
C ALA A 175 -10.24 2.60 -12.11
N LEU A 176 -9.09 2.10 -12.56
CA LEU A 176 -8.96 1.28 -13.76
C LEU A 176 -9.75 -0.03 -13.65
N THR A 177 -9.64 -0.71 -12.52
CA THR A 177 -10.18 -2.07 -12.33
C THR A 177 -11.58 -2.10 -11.72
N GLY A 178 -11.96 -1.07 -10.98
CA GLY A 178 -13.15 -1.07 -10.10
C GLY A 178 -13.05 -2.09 -8.97
N ARG A 179 -11.84 -2.60 -8.67
CA ARG A 179 -11.58 -3.65 -7.69
C ARG A 179 -10.36 -3.31 -6.83
N LEU A 180 -10.32 -3.84 -5.61
CA LEU A 180 -9.23 -3.59 -4.67
C LEU A 180 -8.03 -4.53 -4.87
N TRP A 181 -8.22 -5.68 -5.53
CA TRP A 181 -7.23 -6.76 -5.57
C TRP A 181 -5.91 -6.36 -6.19
N MET A 182 -5.93 -5.57 -7.27
CA MET A 182 -4.69 -5.12 -7.92
C MET A 182 -3.94 -4.12 -7.03
N SER A 183 -4.64 -3.16 -6.42
CA SER A 183 -4.03 -2.19 -5.48
C SER A 183 -3.47 -2.90 -4.25
N ILE A 184 -4.20 -3.85 -3.67
CA ILE A 184 -3.71 -4.70 -2.57
C ILE A 184 -2.45 -5.46 -2.98
N GLY A 185 -2.44 -6.05 -4.18
CA GLY A 185 -1.27 -6.78 -4.69
C GLY A 185 -0.04 -5.90 -4.86
N VAL A 186 -0.18 -4.73 -5.49
CA VAL A 186 0.92 -3.77 -5.66
C VAL A 186 1.45 -3.30 -4.31
N HIS A 187 0.56 -2.89 -3.41
CA HIS A 187 0.94 -2.38 -2.10
C HIS A 187 1.67 -3.45 -1.26
N ALA A 188 1.11 -4.66 -1.17
CA ALA A 188 1.73 -5.76 -0.44
C ALA A 188 3.11 -6.12 -1.00
N ALA A 189 3.23 -6.22 -2.33
CA ALA A 189 4.49 -6.57 -2.97
C ALA A 189 5.55 -5.46 -2.86
N TRP A 190 5.15 -4.20 -2.95
CA TRP A 190 6.02 -3.06 -2.69
C TRP A 190 6.62 -3.15 -1.29
N ASN A 191 5.78 -3.22 -0.26
CA ASN A 191 6.22 -3.29 1.13
C ASN A 191 7.07 -4.53 1.42
N PHE A 192 6.67 -5.70 0.87
CA PHE A 192 7.42 -6.93 1.03
C PHE A 192 8.80 -6.87 0.36
N THR A 193 8.86 -6.35 -0.86
CA THR A 193 10.11 -6.22 -1.61
C THR A 193 11.04 -5.23 -0.91
N GLN A 194 10.51 -4.11 -0.44
CA GLN A 194 11.26 -3.10 0.32
C GLN A 194 11.83 -3.67 1.61
N GLY A 195 10.97 -4.22 2.47
CA GLY A 195 11.38 -4.66 3.79
C GLY A 195 12.09 -5.99 3.81
N TYR A 196 11.62 -6.99 3.05
CA TYR A 196 12.19 -8.34 3.09
C TYR A 196 13.29 -8.56 2.07
N VAL A 197 13.08 -8.17 0.80
CA VAL A 197 14.09 -8.45 -0.25
C VAL A 197 15.29 -7.51 -0.11
N PHE A 198 15.03 -6.22 0.04
CA PHE A 198 16.08 -5.20 0.12
C PHE A 198 16.48 -4.83 1.57
N GLY A 199 15.72 -5.21 2.58
CA GLY A 199 16.03 -4.91 3.99
C GLY A 199 16.12 -3.41 4.26
N ALA A 200 15.29 -2.61 3.59
CA ALA A 200 15.17 -1.19 3.81
C ALA A 200 13.96 -0.88 4.74
N ALA A 201 14.00 0.24 5.43
CA ALA A 201 12.87 0.71 6.23
C ALA A 201 11.62 0.87 5.35
N VAL A 202 10.46 0.48 5.85
CA VAL A 202 9.15 0.61 5.18
C VAL A 202 8.31 1.58 5.97
N SER A 203 8.07 2.76 5.43
CA SER A 203 7.35 3.86 6.12
C SER A 203 7.92 4.14 7.52
N GLY A 204 9.24 4.11 7.66
CA GLY A 204 9.95 4.24 8.93
C GLY A 204 9.93 2.97 9.82
N GLY A 205 9.27 1.90 9.39
CA GLY A 205 9.14 0.66 10.15
C GLY A 205 10.16 -0.41 9.76
N ASP A 206 10.44 -1.32 10.71
CA ASP A 206 11.26 -2.51 10.52
C ASP A 206 10.37 -3.73 10.26
N PHE A 207 10.54 -4.37 9.11
CA PHE A 207 9.81 -5.58 8.70
C PHE A 207 10.45 -6.88 9.21
N GLY A 208 11.56 -6.79 9.92
CA GLY A 208 12.25 -7.93 10.53
C GLY A 208 13.35 -8.53 9.66
N PRO A 209 13.59 -9.86 9.75
CA PRO A 209 14.63 -10.52 8.96
C PRO A 209 14.45 -10.30 7.48
N SER A 210 15.55 -10.04 6.77
CA SER A 210 15.57 -9.71 5.33
C SER A 210 16.66 -10.52 4.60
N LEU A 211 16.52 -10.64 3.27
CA LEU A 211 17.51 -11.30 2.41
C LEU A 211 18.77 -10.45 2.24
N ALA A 212 18.62 -9.13 2.36
CA ALA A 212 19.72 -8.19 2.18
C ALA A 212 19.58 -7.05 3.19
N ARG A 213 20.62 -6.23 3.28
CA ARG A 213 20.61 -4.94 3.98
C ARG A 213 20.92 -3.85 2.97
N SER A 214 20.04 -2.86 2.91
CA SER A 214 20.27 -1.66 2.11
C SER A 214 20.42 -0.46 3.04
N VAL A 215 21.50 0.31 2.88
CA VAL A 215 21.81 1.47 3.71
C VAL A 215 21.99 2.69 2.82
N ALA A 216 21.27 3.77 3.16
CA ALA A 216 21.39 5.04 2.48
C ALA A 216 22.77 5.66 2.68
N ASN A 217 23.31 6.30 1.63
CA ASN A 217 24.50 7.12 1.74
C ASN A 217 24.16 8.41 2.51
N GLY A 218 24.68 8.54 3.73
CA GLY A 218 24.36 9.63 4.65
C GLY A 218 24.76 11.04 4.15
N ASP A 219 25.66 11.12 3.19
CA ASP A 219 26.11 12.39 2.58
C ASP A 219 25.17 12.87 1.47
N ALA A 220 24.25 12.02 1.02
CA ALA A 220 23.31 12.35 -0.04
C ALA A 220 22.10 13.16 0.47
N SER A 221 21.53 13.96 -0.41
CA SER A 221 20.32 14.73 -0.11
C SER A 221 19.17 13.82 0.30
N LEU A 222 18.42 14.19 1.34
CA LEU A 222 17.22 13.47 1.80
C LEU A 222 16.18 13.29 0.69
N TRP A 223 16.08 14.23 -0.25
CA TRP A 223 15.21 14.10 -1.43
C TRP A 223 15.56 12.92 -2.34
N LEU A 224 16.84 12.54 -2.36
CA LEU A 224 17.31 11.44 -3.20
C LEU A 224 17.22 10.09 -2.50
N ILE A 225 17.36 10.05 -1.16
CA ILE A 225 17.48 8.81 -0.39
C ILE A 225 16.24 8.49 0.47
N GLY A 226 15.35 9.46 0.71
CA GLY A 226 14.16 9.28 1.55
C GLY A 226 14.41 9.31 3.06
N GLY A 227 15.67 9.44 3.49
CA GLY A 227 16.05 9.54 4.91
C GLY A 227 15.72 8.29 5.72
N GLU A 228 15.40 8.49 7.01
CA GLU A 228 15.04 7.42 7.94
C GLU A 228 13.68 6.77 7.63
N PHE A 229 12.81 7.48 6.91
CA PHE A 229 11.51 6.96 6.50
C PHE A 229 11.66 5.79 5.52
N GLY A 230 12.67 5.84 4.67
CA GLY A 230 12.99 4.79 3.72
C GLY A 230 13.02 5.27 2.26
N PRO A 231 13.52 4.41 1.34
CA PRO A 231 13.72 4.75 -0.08
C PRO A 231 12.42 5.11 -0.82
N GLU A 232 11.28 4.74 -0.31
CA GLU A 232 9.96 5.11 -0.86
C GLU A 232 9.68 6.62 -0.74
N ALA A 233 10.32 7.33 0.17
CA ALA A 233 10.22 8.79 0.27
C ALA A 233 11.27 9.52 -0.59
N SER A 234 11.76 8.89 -1.64
CA SER A 234 12.80 9.42 -2.53
C SER A 234 12.26 9.90 -3.87
N LEU A 235 12.99 10.80 -4.53
CA LEU A 235 12.67 11.24 -5.89
C LEU A 235 12.61 10.07 -6.90
N PRO A 236 13.54 9.08 -6.88
CA PRO A 236 13.40 7.89 -7.73
C PRO A 236 12.08 7.13 -7.53
N ALA A 237 11.63 6.97 -6.28
CA ALA A 237 10.34 6.33 -6.00
C ALA A 237 9.17 7.16 -6.56
N LEU A 238 9.20 8.48 -6.35
CA LEU A 238 8.19 9.39 -6.91
C LEU A 238 8.12 9.31 -8.44
N LEU A 239 9.25 9.23 -9.12
CA LEU A 239 9.29 9.12 -10.59
C LEU A 239 8.73 7.77 -11.09
N VAL A 240 9.13 6.66 -10.46
CA VAL A 240 8.64 5.32 -10.85
C VAL A 240 7.14 5.20 -10.59
N CYS A 241 6.68 5.55 -9.39
CA CYS A 241 5.26 5.49 -9.03
C CYS A 241 4.44 6.49 -9.84
N GLY A 242 4.97 7.70 -10.06
CA GLY A 242 4.33 8.72 -10.89
C GLY A 242 4.14 8.27 -12.32
N ALA A 243 5.15 7.64 -12.94
CA ALA A 243 5.04 7.10 -14.29
C ALA A 243 3.95 6.02 -14.38
N VAL A 244 3.93 5.06 -13.45
CA VAL A 244 2.89 4.01 -13.40
C VAL A 244 1.52 4.62 -13.13
N GLY A 245 1.42 5.59 -12.21
CA GLY A 245 0.19 6.30 -11.90
C GLY A 245 -0.39 7.04 -13.11
N VAL A 246 0.45 7.78 -13.85
CA VAL A 246 0.04 8.50 -15.07
C VAL A 246 -0.45 7.53 -16.15
N VAL A 247 0.30 6.45 -16.42
CA VAL A 247 -0.11 5.42 -17.38
C VAL A 247 -1.44 4.79 -16.97
N THR A 248 -1.59 4.45 -15.70
CA THR A 248 -2.81 3.82 -15.18
C THR A 248 -4.01 4.76 -15.25
N LEU A 249 -3.84 6.04 -14.90
CA LEU A 249 -4.89 7.07 -15.05
C LEU A 249 -5.29 7.24 -16.52
N TRP A 250 -4.33 7.30 -17.40
CA TRP A 250 -4.59 7.40 -18.83
C TRP A 250 -5.40 6.20 -19.37
N LEU A 251 -5.04 4.96 -18.93
CA LEU A 251 -5.80 3.75 -19.26
C LEU A 251 -7.22 3.80 -18.68
N ALA A 252 -7.39 4.28 -17.45
CA ALA A 252 -8.69 4.42 -16.81
C ALA A 252 -9.58 5.44 -17.54
N VAL A 253 -8.99 6.58 -17.98
CA VAL A 253 -9.70 7.57 -18.81
C VAL A 253 -10.13 6.97 -20.16
N ARG A 254 -9.21 6.28 -20.84
CA ARG A 254 -9.53 5.59 -22.11
C ARG A 254 -10.62 4.52 -21.95
N ALA A 255 -10.61 3.80 -20.84
CA ALA A 255 -11.63 2.82 -20.50
C ALA A 255 -12.94 3.45 -19.98
N ARG A 256 -13.07 4.78 -20.02
CA ARG A 256 -14.24 5.56 -19.56
C ARG A 256 -14.63 5.30 -18.09
N ARG A 257 -13.65 4.97 -17.23
CA ARG A 257 -13.88 4.63 -15.83
C ARG A 257 -14.24 5.83 -14.92
N PHE A 258 -14.15 7.07 -15.42
CA PHE A 258 -14.47 8.28 -14.66
C PHE A 258 -15.91 8.77 -14.83
N GLY A 259 -16.79 8.01 -15.49
CA GLY A 259 -18.22 8.28 -15.56
C GLY A 259 -18.92 8.06 -14.22
N LYS A 260 -20.08 8.72 -14.02
CA LYS A 260 -20.90 8.56 -12.79
C LYS A 260 -21.37 7.11 -12.58
N GLU A 261 -21.37 6.29 -13.61
CA GLU A 261 -21.82 4.88 -13.56
C GLU A 261 -20.75 3.90 -13.07
N ALA A 262 -19.46 4.31 -13.06
CA ALA A 262 -18.35 3.43 -12.70
C ALA A 262 -18.32 2.99 -11.22
N THR A 263 -19.15 3.58 -10.37
CA THR A 263 -19.23 3.29 -8.92
C THR A 263 -20.53 2.60 -8.52
N ALA A 264 -21.40 2.25 -9.47
CA ALA A 264 -22.73 1.70 -9.22
C ALA A 264 -22.85 0.17 -9.43
N GLU A 265 -21.78 -0.52 -9.94
CA GLU A 265 -21.78 -1.98 -10.15
C GLU A 265 -21.05 -2.73 -9.03
#